data_f0f8cae3f29000cb8670742017462fb3
#
_entry.id   f0f8cae3f29000cb8670742017462fb3
#
_cell.length_a   1.000
_cell.length_b   1.000
_cell.length_c   1.000
_cell.angle_alpha   90.00
_cell.angle_beta   90.00
_cell.angle_gamma   90.00
#
_symmetry.space_group_name_H-M   'P 1'
#
loop_
_entity.id
_entity.type
_entity.pdbx_description
1 polymer ?
#
loop_
_entity_poly.entity_id
_entity_poly.type
_entity_poly.pdbx_seq_one_letter_code
_entity_poly.pdbx_strand_id
1 'polypeptide(L)'
;DTYHGGQVMPHNATLDPGKFQSEMLRVVLAKGGKIAIHSPVIKIERDGDGFEVTSTAGRVRARDVIVATNGYTGPMFPEFRRRVVPVGSYVIATEPLPKETMTRLFPKKRATSDTRHVVHYFRASPDNTRVVWGGRVAAKETDCRSSAPKLHAAMCHIFPDLKDVRISHSW
;
A
#
# COMPACT_ATOMS: atom_id res chain seq x y z
N ASP A 1 -7.25 -27.24 -9.60
CA ASP A 1 -8.06 -26.04 -9.28
C ASP A 1 -7.77 -25.58 -7.86
N THR A 2 -7.39 -24.33 -7.71
CA THR A 2 -6.94 -23.76 -6.41
C THR A 2 -8.09 -23.09 -5.65
N TYR A 3 -9.14 -22.66 -6.36
CA TYR A 3 -10.34 -22.05 -5.82
C TYR A 3 -11.58 -22.86 -6.15
N HIS A 4 -12.46 -23.05 -5.16
CA HIS A 4 -13.72 -23.81 -5.32
C HIS A 4 -14.87 -22.92 -5.82
N GLY A 5 -14.71 -21.61 -5.79
CA GLY A 5 -15.71 -20.65 -6.21
C GLY A 5 -15.33 -19.22 -5.86
N GLY A 6 -16.19 -18.28 -6.17
CA GLY A 6 -15.97 -16.86 -5.88
C GLY A 6 -17.28 -16.09 -5.80
N GLN A 7 -17.22 -14.94 -5.11
CA GLN A 7 -18.31 -13.99 -5.00
C GLN A 7 -17.94 -12.69 -5.71
N VAL A 8 -18.83 -12.15 -6.49
CA VAL A 8 -18.67 -10.83 -7.09
C VAL A 8 -19.39 -9.80 -6.23
N MET A 9 -18.68 -8.73 -5.88
CA MET A 9 -19.23 -7.57 -5.17
C MET A 9 -19.47 -6.44 -6.20
N PRO A 10 -20.67 -6.31 -6.76
CA PRO A 10 -20.93 -5.43 -7.91
C PRO A 10 -20.83 -3.94 -7.55
N HIS A 11 -20.97 -3.58 -6.28
CA HIS A 11 -20.92 -2.20 -5.80
C HIS A 11 -19.52 -1.76 -5.33
N ASN A 12 -18.52 -2.63 -5.43
CA ASN A 12 -17.14 -2.28 -5.13
C ASN A 12 -16.44 -1.75 -6.38
N ALA A 13 -15.50 -0.84 -6.14
CA ALA A 13 -14.66 -0.27 -7.20
C ALA A 13 -13.18 -0.45 -6.89
N THR A 14 -12.36 -0.36 -7.91
CA THR A 14 -10.91 -0.27 -7.78
C THR A 14 -10.44 1.08 -8.28
N LEU A 15 -9.41 1.60 -7.65
CA LEU A 15 -8.78 2.86 -8.04
C LEU A 15 -7.27 2.68 -8.21
N ASP A 16 -6.66 3.62 -8.91
CA ASP A 16 -5.22 3.77 -8.95
C ASP A 16 -4.77 4.58 -7.72
N PRO A 17 -4.09 3.98 -6.73
CA PRO A 17 -3.74 4.68 -5.49
C PRO A 17 -2.75 5.83 -5.74
N GLY A 18 -1.85 5.70 -6.73
CA GLY A 18 -0.91 6.76 -7.07
C GLY A 18 -1.61 7.99 -7.63
N LYS A 19 -2.51 7.81 -8.58
CA LYS A 19 -3.32 8.91 -9.12
C LYS A 19 -4.23 9.53 -8.07
N PHE A 20 -4.87 8.70 -7.24
CA PHE A 20 -5.71 9.18 -6.14
C PHE A 20 -4.92 10.07 -5.17
N GLN A 21 -3.73 9.61 -4.73
CA GLN A 21 -2.85 10.37 -3.85
C GLN A 21 -2.40 11.70 -4.50
N SER A 22 -2.04 11.66 -5.78
CA SER A 22 -1.62 12.86 -6.52
C SER A 22 -2.73 13.90 -6.61
N GLU A 23 -3.98 13.46 -6.88
CA GLU A 23 -5.13 14.36 -6.94
C GLU A 23 -5.52 14.90 -5.56
N MET A 24 -5.43 14.11 -4.51
CA MET A 24 -5.63 14.58 -3.13
C MET A 24 -4.62 15.68 -2.78
N LEU A 25 -3.34 15.46 -3.12
CA LEU A 25 -2.28 16.45 -2.92
C LEU A 25 -2.58 17.75 -3.68
N ARG A 26 -2.98 17.65 -4.96
CA ARG A 26 -3.36 18.79 -5.78
C ARG A 26 -4.50 19.61 -5.15
N VAL A 27 -5.53 18.94 -4.65
CA VAL A 27 -6.67 19.57 -3.99
C VAL A 27 -6.24 20.31 -2.71
N VAL A 28 -5.39 19.70 -1.88
CA VAL A 28 -4.89 20.31 -0.65
C VAL A 28 -4.10 21.59 -0.98
N LEU A 29 -3.19 21.53 -1.94
CA LEU A 29 -2.39 22.70 -2.36
C LEU A 29 -3.27 23.80 -2.95
N ALA A 30 -4.25 23.44 -3.79
CA ALA A 30 -5.19 24.40 -4.40
C ALA A 30 -6.07 25.13 -3.35
N LYS A 31 -6.32 24.48 -2.21
CA LYS A 31 -7.02 25.09 -1.08
C LYS A 31 -6.11 25.86 -0.11
N GLY A 32 -4.87 26.10 -0.48
CA GLY A 32 -3.90 26.85 0.34
C GLY A 32 -3.21 26.03 1.41
N GLY A 33 -3.40 24.71 1.45
CA GLY A 33 -2.64 23.82 2.31
C GLY A 33 -1.14 23.86 1.98
N LYS A 34 -0.32 23.73 3.02
CA LYS A 34 1.14 23.68 2.87
C LYS A 34 1.62 22.27 3.23
N ILE A 35 2.57 21.76 2.48
CA ILE A 35 3.16 20.43 2.70
C ILE A 35 4.67 20.58 2.79
N ALA A 36 5.23 20.13 3.88
CA ALA A 36 6.67 20.02 4.06
C ALA A 36 7.09 18.55 3.94
N ILE A 37 7.77 18.21 2.86
CA ILE A 37 8.39 16.90 2.66
C ILE A 37 9.77 16.86 3.31
N HIS A 38 10.29 15.66 3.59
CA HIS A 38 11.59 15.46 4.21
C HIS A 38 11.77 16.23 5.54
N SER A 39 10.67 16.43 6.26
CA SER A 39 10.61 17.22 7.48
C SER A 39 10.05 16.38 8.63
N PRO A 40 10.74 15.30 9.07
CA PRO A 40 10.27 14.48 10.15
C PRO A 40 10.06 15.34 11.42
N VAL A 41 8.89 15.19 12.02
CA VAL A 41 8.56 15.82 13.30
C VAL A 41 9.29 15.06 14.41
N ILE A 42 10.00 15.83 15.24
CA ILE A 42 10.84 15.29 16.33
C ILE A 42 10.29 15.64 17.71
N LYS A 43 9.40 16.65 17.79
CA LYS A 43 8.82 17.08 19.06
C LYS A 43 7.48 17.78 18.83
N ILE A 44 6.56 17.59 19.76
CA ILE A 44 5.30 18.33 19.86
C ILE A 44 5.09 18.68 21.31
N GLU A 45 4.93 19.97 21.61
CA GLU A 45 4.74 20.49 22.97
C GLU A 45 3.53 21.42 23.02
N ARG A 46 2.90 21.49 24.19
CA ARG A 46 1.90 22.51 24.48
C ARG A 46 2.57 23.89 24.52
N ASP A 47 1.94 24.87 23.87
CA ASP A 47 2.38 26.26 23.86
C ASP A 47 1.15 27.18 23.98
N GLY A 48 0.85 27.58 25.19
CA GLY A 48 -0.39 28.29 25.53
C GLY A 48 -1.63 27.46 25.20
N ASP A 49 -2.53 28.03 24.40
CA ASP A 49 -3.77 27.36 23.95
C ASP A 49 -3.56 26.44 22.73
N GLY A 50 -2.32 26.31 22.23
CA GLY A 50 -2.00 25.55 21.07
C GLY A 50 -0.80 24.60 21.27
N PHE A 51 -0.08 24.40 20.21
CA PHE A 51 1.07 23.50 20.14
C PHE A 51 2.22 24.11 19.35
N GLU A 52 3.44 23.87 19.79
CA GLU A 52 4.64 24.01 18.97
C GLU A 52 5.04 22.63 18.43
N VAL A 53 5.12 22.53 17.11
CA VAL A 53 5.57 21.32 16.37
C VAL A 53 6.96 21.60 15.85
N THR A 54 7.96 20.86 16.32
CA THR A 54 9.35 20.95 15.89
C THR A 54 9.65 19.81 14.91
N SER A 55 10.18 20.16 13.75
CA SER A 55 10.71 19.22 12.75
C SER A 55 12.20 19.48 12.52
N THR A 56 12.84 18.59 11.76
CA THR A 56 14.22 18.81 11.32
C THR A 56 14.41 20.03 10.40
N ALA A 57 13.33 20.50 9.78
CA ALA A 57 13.34 21.65 8.85
C ALA A 57 12.88 22.97 9.48
N GLY A 58 12.40 22.96 10.73
CA GLY A 58 11.91 24.16 11.40
C GLY A 58 10.77 23.89 12.38
N ARG A 59 10.11 24.97 12.80
CA ARG A 59 9.03 24.92 13.78
C ARG A 59 7.75 25.51 13.21
N VAL A 60 6.63 24.97 13.67
CA VAL A 60 5.28 25.47 13.34
C VAL A 60 4.46 25.56 14.61
N ARG A 61 3.80 26.69 14.82
CA ARG A 61 2.75 26.82 15.82
C ARG A 61 1.39 26.54 15.22
N ALA A 62 0.60 25.75 15.91
CA ALA A 62 -0.74 25.37 15.49
C ALA A 62 -1.69 25.31 16.68
N ARG A 63 -2.96 25.68 16.48
CA ARG A 63 -3.99 25.53 17.50
C ARG A 63 -4.27 24.04 17.78
N ASP A 64 -4.34 23.25 16.74
CA ASP A 64 -4.66 21.82 16.78
C ASP A 64 -3.62 21.01 16.01
N VAL A 65 -3.34 19.79 16.46
CA VAL A 65 -2.43 18.85 15.78
C VAL A 65 -3.13 17.51 15.58
N ILE A 66 -3.14 17.03 14.34
CA ILE A 66 -3.65 15.70 13.99
C ILE A 66 -2.46 14.79 13.75
N VAL A 67 -2.36 13.71 14.54
CA VAL A 67 -1.34 12.67 14.36
C VAL A 67 -1.93 11.57 13.47
N ALA A 68 -1.51 11.53 12.23
CA ALA A 68 -2.01 10.59 11.21
C ALA A 68 -0.91 9.63 10.71
N THR A 69 -0.06 9.16 11.62
CA THR A 69 1.13 8.36 11.31
C THR A 69 0.85 6.87 11.10
N ASN A 70 -0.36 6.40 11.42
CA ASN A 70 -0.83 5.02 11.22
C ASN A 70 0.21 3.97 11.72
N GLY A 71 0.51 2.95 10.95
CA GLY A 71 1.48 1.90 11.25
C GLY A 71 2.93 2.40 11.43
N TYR A 72 3.22 3.61 10.97
CA TYR A 72 4.55 4.24 11.10
C TYR A 72 4.71 5.07 12.40
N THR A 73 3.79 4.92 13.35
CA THR A 73 3.86 5.63 14.64
C THR A 73 5.14 5.27 15.39
N GLY A 74 6.03 6.24 15.49
CA GLY A 74 7.35 6.10 16.09
C GLY A 74 7.36 6.29 17.62
N PRO A 75 8.57 6.30 18.21
CA PRO A 75 8.75 6.43 19.68
C PRO A 75 8.32 7.78 20.24
N MET A 76 8.13 8.81 19.41
CA MET A 76 7.65 10.13 19.84
C MET A 76 6.26 10.06 20.49
N PHE A 77 5.43 9.06 20.11
CA PHE A 77 4.12 8.84 20.71
C PHE A 77 4.06 7.45 21.37
N PRO A 78 4.68 7.25 22.55
CA PRO A 78 4.81 5.92 23.17
C PRO A 78 3.46 5.26 23.44
N GLU A 79 2.45 6.06 23.78
CA GLU A 79 1.12 5.57 24.06
C GLU A 79 0.40 5.05 22.81
N PHE A 80 0.49 5.80 21.70
CA PHE A 80 -0.08 5.36 20.42
C PHE A 80 0.69 4.16 19.86
N ARG A 81 2.02 4.19 19.92
CA ARG A 81 2.86 3.08 19.49
C ARG A 81 2.52 1.76 20.16
N ARG A 82 2.16 1.77 21.46
CA ARG A 82 1.76 0.55 22.17
C ARG A 82 0.42 -0.02 21.73
N ARG A 83 -0.40 0.76 21.03
CA ARG A 83 -1.72 0.37 20.51
C ARG A 83 -1.72 0.01 19.03
N VAL A 84 -0.63 0.24 18.32
CA VAL A 84 -0.48 -0.05 16.90
C VAL A 84 0.45 -1.23 16.71
N VAL A 85 -0.05 -2.27 16.05
CA VAL A 85 0.76 -3.41 15.63
C VAL A 85 1.06 -3.25 14.14
N PRO A 86 2.29 -2.88 13.75
CA PRO A 86 2.66 -2.79 12.34
C PRO A 86 2.76 -4.20 11.76
N VAL A 87 1.96 -4.46 10.73
CA VAL A 87 1.99 -5.72 9.99
C VAL A 87 2.36 -5.43 8.55
N GLY A 88 3.49 -5.98 8.10
CA GLY A 88 3.97 -5.82 6.74
C GLY A 88 3.07 -6.56 5.74
N SER A 89 2.63 -5.84 4.73
CA SER A 89 1.98 -6.37 3.55
C SER A 89 2.77 -5.92 2.33
N TYR A 90 3.09 -6.85 1.46
CA TYR A 90 4.02 -6.62 0.36
C TYR A 90 3.33 -6.88 -0.97
N VAL A 91 3.82 -6.22 -1.99
CA VAL A 91 3.24 -6.31 -3.34
C VAL A 91 4.37 -6.51 -4.35
N ILE A 92 4.10 -7.33 -5.35
CA ILE A 92 4.96 -7.50 -6.53
C ILE A 92 4.21 -7.14 -7.80
N ALA A 93 4.92 -6.70 -8.80
CA ALA A 93 4.40 -6.56 -10.16
C ALA A 93 5.29 -7.32 -11.15
N THR A 94 4.65 -8.02 -12.07
CA THR A 94 5.36 -8.71 -13.15
C THR A 94 5.98 -7.70 -14.14
N GLU A 95 6.87 -8.15 -15.00
CA GLU A 95 7.13 -7.44 -16.26
C GLU A 95 5.85 -7.38 -17.13
N PRO A 96 5.80 -6.52 -18.17
CA PRO A 96 4.67 -6.48 -19.06
C PRO A 96 4.41 -7.84 -19.71
N LEU A 97 3.15 -8.26 -19.73
CA LEU A 97 2.69 -9.51 -20.32
C LEU A 97 1.94 -9.27 -21.63
N PRO A 98 1.90 -10.27 -22.51
CA PRO A 98 1.09 -10.22 -23.72
C PRO A 98 -0.38 -9.92 -23.40
N LYS A 99 -1.03 -9.15 -24.28
CA LYS A 99 -2.43 -8.75 -24.14
C LYS A 99 -3.37 -9.95 -23.99
N GLU A 100 -3.11 -11.01 -24.71
CA GLU A 100 -3.88 -12.27 -24.67
C GLU A 100 -3.82 -12.89 -23.29
N THR A 101 -2.62 -12.94 -22.67
CA THR A 101 -2.42 -13.43 -21.32
C THR A 101 -3.20 -12.57 -20.30
N MET A 102 -3.07 -11.27 -20.39
CA MET A 102 -3.79 -10.34 -19.49
C MET A 102 -5.31 -10.46 -19.63
N THR A 103 -5.81 -10.60 -20.87
CA THR A 103 -7.25 -10.78 -21.12
C THR A 103 -7.75 -12.12 -20.56
N ARG A 104 -6.97 -13.19 -20.65
CA ARG A 104 -7.30 -14.49 -20.07
C ARG A 104 -7.31 -14.44 -18.54
N LEU A 105 -6.30 -13.84 -17.92
CA LEU A 105 -6.19 -13.75 -16.46
C LEU A 105 -7.23 -12.78 -15.84
N PHE A 106 -7.48 -11.66 -16.50
CA PHE A 106 -8.37 -10.60 -16.01
C PHE A 106 -9.43 -10.18 -17.03
N PRO A 107 -10.33 -11.08 -17.46
CA PRO A 107 -11.29 -10.79 -18.54
C PRO A 107 -12.25 -9.65 -18.20
N LYS A 108 -12.52 -9.42 -16.93
CA LYS A 108 -13.38 -8.32 -16.43
C LYS A 108 -12.60 -7.24 -15.69
N LYS A 109 -11.27 -7.28 -15.69
CA LYS A 109 -10.37 -6.30 -15.02
C LYS A 109 -10.69 -6.07 -13.54
N ARG A 110 -11.25 -7.06 -12.88
CA ARG A 110 -11.60 -6.98 -11.47
C ARG A 110 -10.37 -7.16 -10.58
N ALA A 111 -10.35 -6.46 -9.44
CA ALA A 111 -9.48 -6.86 -8.35
C ALA A 111 -10.09 -8.08 -7.64
N THR A 112 -9.23 -8.96 -7.20
CA THR A 112 -9.60 -10.20 -6.52
C THR A 112 -8.84 -10.26 -5.19
N SER A 113 -9.51 -10.73 -4.15
CA SER A 113 -8.87 -11.17 -2.91
C SER A 113 -9.41 -12.55 -2.54
N ASP A 114 -8.58 -13.36 -1.93
CA ASP A 114 -8.99 -14.67 -1.43
C ASP A 114 -9.39 -14.63 0.06
N THR A 115 -9.90 -15.74 0.56
CA THR A 115 -10.34 -15.90 1.96
C THR A 115 -9.36 -16.69 2.81
N ARG A 116 -8.13 -16.89 2.36
CA ARG A 116 -7.08 -17.57 3.11
C ARG A 116 -6.73 -16.79 4.37
N HIS A 117 -6.27 -17.48 5.40
CA HIS A 117 -5.78 -16.82 6.63
C HIS A 117 -4.67 -15.80 6.33
N VAL A 118 -3.79 -16.14 5.39
CA VAL A 118 -2.84 -15.21 4.76
C VAL A 118 -3.42 -14.80 3.42
N VAL A 119 -4.19 -13.72 3.43
CA VAL A 119 -4.92 -13.21 2.26
C VAL A 119 -3.96 -12.84 1.14
N HIS A 120 -4.24 -13.34 -0.05
CA HIS A 120 -3.68 -12.82 -1.30
C HIS A 120 -4.70 -11.92 -1.99
N TYR A 121 -4.20 -10.85 -2.59
CA TYR A 121 -5.01 -9.95 -3.39
C TYR A 121 -4.26 -9.60 -4.68
N PHE A 122 -4.98 -9.56 -5.77
CA PHE A 122 -4.36 -9.37 -7.07
C PHE A 122 -5.30 -8.70 -8.06
N ARG A 123 -4.69 -8.03 -9.03
CA ARG A 123 -5.39 -7.36 -10.12
C ARG A 123 -4.44 -7.10 -11.29
N ALA A 124 -5.00 -6.69 -12.42
CA ALA A 124 -4.21 -6.05 -13.47
C ALA A 124 -3.72 -4.67 -13.00
N SER A 125 -2.55 -4.24 -13.48
CA SER A 125 -2.09 -2.86 -13.36
C SER A 125 -3.06 -1.89 -14.04
N PRO A 126 -3.04 -0.58 -13.71
CA PRO A 126 -3.95 0.40 -14.32
C PRO A 126 -3.90 0.45 -15.86
N ASP A 127 -2.74 0.20 -16.44
CA ASP A 127 -2.52 0.11 -17.89
C ASP A 127 -2.85 -1.27 -18.49
N ASN A 128 -3.24 -2.23 -17.65
CA ASN A 128 -3.53 -3.63 -18.00
C ASN A 128 -2.38 -4.40 -18.64
N THR A 129 -1.14 -4.06 -18.32
CA THR A 129 0.03 -4.76 -18.87
C THR A 129 0.69 -5.73 -17.91
N ARG A 130 0.42 -5.63 -16.60
CA ARG A 130 1.10 -6.40 -15.55
C ARG A 130 0.13 -7.04 -14.60
N VAL A 131 0.52 -8.15 -14.00
CA VAL A 131 -0.13 -8.67 -12.81
C VAL A 131 0.47 -7.97 -11.60
N VAL A 132 -0.38 -7.38 -10.76
CA VAL A 132 -0.04 -6.84 -9.45
C VAL A 132 -0.57 -7.82 -8.41
N TRP A 133 0.32 -8.37 -7.60
CA TRP A 133 0.01 -9.41 -6.62
C TRP A 133 0.50 -9.01 -5.25
N GLY A 134 -0.37 -9.03 -4.26
CA GLY A 134 -0.04 -8.69 -2.89
C GLY A 134 -0.43 -9.75 -1.89
N GLY A 135 0.21 -9.69 -0.74
CA GLY A 135 -0.07 -10.58 0.38
C GLY A 135 0.85 -10.34 1.57
N ARG A 136 0.50 -10.97 2.68
CA ARG A 136 1.36 -11.01 3.86
C ARG A 136 2.37 -12.15 3.69
N VAL A 137 3.63 -11.91 3.99
CA VAL A 137 4.70 -12.92 3.90
C VAL A 137 5.36 -13.23 5.23
N ALA A 138 5.18 -12.35 6.22
CA ALA A 138 5.76 -12.49 7.56
C ALA A 138 4.91 -11.79 8.61
N ALA A 139 5.04 -12.21 9.87
CA ALA A 139 4.39 -11.56 11.02
C ALA A 139 5.10 -10.27 11.45
N LYS A 140 6.36 -10.08 11.04
CA LYS A 140 7.16 -8.89 11.29
C LYS A 140 7.47 -8.21 9.96
N GLU A 141 7.74 -6.91 10.03
CA GLU A 141 8.25 -6.16 8.89
C GLU A 141 9.54 -6.80 8.36
N THR A 142 9.64 -6.93 7.06
CA THR A 142 10.78 -7.51 6.35
C THR A 142 11.07 -6.68 5.09
N ASP A 143 12.18 -6.93 4.45
CA ASP A 143 12.51 -6.26 3.20
C ASP A 143 11.62 -6.76 2.03
N CYS A 144 11.17 -5.82 1.20
CA CYS A 144 10.32 -6.13 0.06
C CYS A 144 11.01 -7.07 -0.96
N ARG A 145 12.33 -6.96 -1.12
CA ARG A 145 13.09 -7.84 -2.02
C ARG A 145 13.12 -9.28 -1.51
N SER A 146 13.26 -9.48 -0.21
CA SER A 146 13.22 -10.81 0.41
C SER A 146 11.81 -11.42 0.42
N SER A 147 10.78 -10.58 0.35
CA SER A 147 9.37 -10.99 0.27
C SER A 147 8.95 -11.40 -1.13
N ALA A 148 9.56 -10.83 -2.17
CA ALA A 148 9.18 -11.04 -3.56
C ALA A 148 9.19 -12.52 -4.01
N PRO A 149 10.20 -13.35 -3.69
CA PRO A 149 10.18 -14.76 -4.08
C PRO A 149 9.00 -15.54 -3.50
N LYS A 150 8.61 -15.24 -2.25
CA LYS A 150 7.47 -15.90 -1.59
C LYS A 150 6.15 -15.52 -2.26
N LEU A 151 5.98 -14.24 -2.58
CA LEU A 151 4.79 -13.75 -3.29
C LEU A 151 4.74 -14.29 -4.72
N HIS A 152 5.88 -14.38 -5.40
CA HIS A 152 5.97 -14.98 -6.73
C HIS A 152 5.57 -16.47 -6.70
N ALA A 153 6.09 -17.24 -5.76
CA ALA A 153 5.71 -18.64 -5.59
C ALA A 153 4.20 -18.80 -5.32
N ALA A 154 3.62 -17.94 -4.48
CA ALA A 154 2.19 -17.94 -4.22
C ALA A 154 1.37 -17.57 -5.46
N MET A 155 1.83 -16.60 -6.25
CA MET A 155 1.21 -16.22 -7.53
C MET A 155 1.25 -17.38 -8.52
N CYS A 156 2.40 -18.05 -8.66
CA CYS A 156 2.56 -19.18 -9.58
C CYS A 156 1.75 -20.42 -9.17
N HIS A 157 1.46 -20.56 -7.88
CA HIS A 157 0.55 -21.62 -7.43
C HIS A 157 -0.88 -21.41 -7.96
N ILE A 158 -1.31 -20.15 -8.10
CA ILE A 158 -2.63 -19.77 -8.65
C ILE A 158 -2.59 -19.68 -10.20
N PHE A 159 -1.51 -19.11 -10.72
CA PHE A 159 -1.27 -18.88 -12.15
C PHE A 159 0.02 -19.59 -12.59
N PRO A 160 0.00 -20.91 -12.81
CA PRO A 160 1.20 -21.70 -13.16
C PRO A 160 1.95 -21.21 -14.41
N ASP A 161 1.22 -20.61 -15.34
CA ASP A 161 1.79 -20.05 -16.58
C ASP A 161 2.73 -18.85 -16.32
N LEU A 162 2.73 -18.31 -15.12
CA LEU A 162 3.56 -17.15 -14.76
C LEU A 162 4.88 -17.55 -14.09
N LYS A 163 5.22 -18.85 -14.02
CA LYS A 163 6.42 -19.33 -13.32
C LYS A 163 7.73 -18.75 -13.84
N ASP A 164 7.81 -18.52 -15.15
CA ASP A 164 9.00 -18.01 -15.82
C ASP A 164 8.97 -16.49 -16.05
N VAL A 165 7.91 -15.83 -15.56
CA VAL A 165 7.74 -14.38 -15.69
C VAL A 165 8.54 -13.66 -14.60
N ARG A 166 9.33 -12.68 -14.99
CA ARG A 166 10.14 -11.89 -14.07
C ARG A 166 9.29 -10.91 -13.27
N ILE A 167 9.69 -10.69 -12.02
CA ILE A 167 9.14 -9.62 -11.20
C ILE A 167 9.94 -8.35 -11.46
N SER A 168 9.25 -7.32 -11.93
CA SER A 168 9.87 -6.04 -12.26
C SER A 168 9.90 -5.06 -11.09
N HIS A 169 8.93 -5.15 -10.18
CA HIS A 169 8.81 -4.26 -9.01
C HIS A 169 8.38 -5.05 -7.77
N SER A 170 8.87 -4.63 -6.62
CA SER A 170 8.45 -5.10 -5.29
C SER A 170 8.47 -3.95 -4.29
N TRP A 171 7.44 -3.82 -3.46
CA TRP A 171 7.33 -2.79 -2.43
C TRP A 171 6.48 -3.24 -1.24
#